data_e20794dea617d4f9623448640258e94c
#
_entry.id   e20794dea617d4f9623448640258e94c
#
_cell.length_a   1.000
_cell.length_b   1.000
_cell.length_c   1.000
_cell.angle_alpha   90.00
_cell.angle_beta   90.00
_cell.angle_gamma   90.00
#
_symmetry.space_group_name_H-M   'P 1'
#
loop_
_entity.id
_entity.type
_entity.pdbx_description
1 polymer ?
#
loop_
_entity_poly.entity_id
_entity_poly.type
_entity_poly.pdbx_seq_one_letter_code
_entity_poly.pdbx_strand_id
1 'polypeptide(L)'
;MGKRSRVKNKPTKATSSAPGEIGPRRPCPCGSGRRYKACHGDSSGPPQLFVGRPFEGLGSECDVIAMREIVPAATAPLTLANGGERSVVLCSLLPMASPALVRRDGSIWLGLQVQHGFGDPSRDLGAVLEKALAAEPGAAIGLTDPPGEGPRLQDLVVNEPVQITVHQGFDFWISDVDDPTGAIAASLESANAAAMPTDRLASVEAAYWTNVGSKEHLRWVMPYDEEALLSALAKLHVAGQDKIAEGSRLVGMFRTQGLLVPVWDLPLGTGASVLEEPAAGFAEALDKALADDAPLSSEERSARSGLANRQLTIR
;
A
#
# COMPACT_ATOMS: atom_id res chain seq x y z
N MET A 1 -27.17 -19.93 56.65
CA MET A 1 -25.70 -19.81 56.72
C MET A 1 -25.18 -19.71 55.28
N GLY A 2 -24.91 -18.51 54.79
CA GLY A 2 -24.47 -18.27 53.43
C GLY A 2 -22.94 -18.10 53.37
N LYS A 3 -22.25 -18.90 52.56
CA LYS A 3 -20.83 -18.79 52.32
C LYS A 3 -20.54 -17.62 51.38
N ARG A 4 -19.85 -16.58 51.86
CA ARG A 4 -19.30 -15.49 51.08
C ARG A 4 -18.05 -15.96 50.33
N SER A 5 -18.11 -15.93 48.99
CA SER A 5 -16.93 -16.19 48.11
C SER A 5 -16.05 -14.94 48.07
N ARG A 6 -14.78 -15.12 48.48
CA ARG A 6 -13.74 -14.06 48.43
C ARG A 6 -13.14 -14.01 47.02
N VAL A 7 -13.42 -12.95 46.29
CA VAL A 7 -12.74 -12.63 45.02
C VAL A 7 -11.34 -12.14 45.35
N LYS A 8 -10.32 -12.89 44.95
CA LYS A 8 -8.92 -12.48 45.02
C LYS A 8 -8.62 -11.56 43.79
N ASN A 9 -8.53 -10.27 44.00
CA ASN A 9 -7.94 -9.35 43.02
C ASN A 9 -6.44 -9.65 42.90
N LYS A 10 -6.03 -10.20 41.75
CA LYS A 10 -4.63 -10.24 41.35
C LYS A 10 -4.24 -8.88 40.75
N PRO A 11 -3.15 -8.25 41.17
CA PRO A 11 -2.69 -7.03 40.53
C PRO A 11 -2.22 -7.33 39.11
N THR A 12 -2.84 -6.69 38.13
CA THR A 12 -2.37 -6.66 36.74
C THR A 12 -1.08 -5.86 36.69
N LYS A 13 0.06 -6.50 36.43
CA LYS A 13 1.30 -5.84 36.06
C LYS A 13 1.05 -5.07 34.75
N ALA A 14 1.06 -3.76 34.82
CA ALA A 14 1.17 -2.91 33.65
C ALA A 14 2.59 -3.08 33.09
N THR A 15 2.73 -3.82 32.00
CA THR A 15 3.95 -3.82 31.20
C THR A 15 3.90 -2.57 30.32
N SER A 16 4.77 -1.61 30.65
CA SER A 16 5.09 -0.50 29.76
C SER A 16 5.84 -1.06 28.55
N SER A 17 5.16 -1.19 27.42
CA SER A 17 5.82 -1.48 26.14
C SER A 17 6.56 -0.22 25.68
N ALA A 18 7.78 -0.41 25.17
CA ALA A 18 8.54 0.65 24.51
C ALA A 18 7.78 1.18 23.27
N PRO A 19 8.00 2.44 22.86
CA PRO A 19 7.39 2.97 21.64
C PRO A 19 7.79 2.10 20.44
N GLY A 20 6.81 1.48 19.75
CA GLY A 20 7.02 0.60 18.60
C GLY A 20 6.62 -0.87 18.81
N GLU A 21 6.47 -1.36 20.04
CA GLU A 21 6.06 -2.75 20.29
C GLU A 21 4.54 -2.94 20.17
N ILE A 22 4.15 -3.83 19.28
CA ILE A 22 2.75 -4.25 19.14
C ILE A 22 2.43 -5.32 20.19
N GLY A 23 1.50 -5.01 21.08
CA GLY A 23 1.07 -5.99 22.09
C GLY A 23 0.47 -7.25 21.43
N PRO A 24 0.76 -8.47 21.97
CA PRO A 24 0.42 -9.76 21.35
C PRO A 24 -1.08 -9.99 21.13
N ARG A 25 -1.95 -9.23 21.80
CA ARG A 25 -3.42 -9.34 21.69
C ARG A 25 -4.05 -8.29 20.81
N ARG A 26 -3.29 -7.31 20.29
CA ARG A 26 -3.79 -6.31 19.35
C ARG A 26 -4.06 -6.92 17.98
N PRO A 27 -4.94 -6.33 17.17
CA PRO A 27 -5.10 -6.70 15.77
C PRO A 27 -3.74 -6.63 15.06
N CYS A 28 -3.45 -7.59 14.18
CA CYS A 28 -2.21 -7.58 13.43
C CYS A 28 -2.22 -6.43 12.41
N PRO A 29 -1.18 -5.59 12.37
CA PRO A 29 -1.13 -4.45 11.45
C PRO A 29 -1.09 -4.84 9.97
N CYS A 30 -0.80 -6.12 9.66
CA CYS A 30 -0.83 -6.63 8.28
C CYS A 30 -2.24 -6.66 7.65
N GLY A 31 -3.29 -6.23 8.36
CA GLY A 31 -4.67 -6.22 7.86
C GLY A 31 -5.37 -7.57 7.81
N SER A 32 -4.74 -8.67 8.28
CA SER A 32 -5.29 -10.03 8.26
C SER A 32 -6.51 -10.24 9.17
N GLY A 33 -6.89 -9.25 9.99
CA GLY A 33 -7.94 -9.37 11.01
C GLY A 33 -7.60 -10.29 12.19
N ARG A 34 -6.43 -10.95 12.17
CA ARG A 34 -5.95 -11.82 13.26
C ARG A 34 -5.26 -11.01 14.34
N ARG A 35 -5.20 -11.55 15.57
CA ARG A 35 -4.39 -10.97 16.63
C ARG A 35 -2.91 -11.12 16.29
N TYR A 36 -2.08 -10.12 16.64
CA TYR A 36 -0.65 -10.09 16.31
C TYR A 36 0.06 -11.41 16.65
N LYS A 37 -0.10 -11.93 17.85
CA LYS A 37 0.48 -13.21 18.31
C LYS A 37 0.04 -14.44 17.46
N ALA A 38 -1.09 -14.38 16.78
CA ALA A 38 -1.60 -15.49 15.96
C ALA A 38 -1.35 -15.27 14.45
N CYS A 39 -0.60 -14.23 14.10
CA CYS A 39 -0.28 -13.86 12.72
C CYS A 39 1.23 -13.66 12.54
N HIS A 40 1.82 -12.64 13.16
CA HIS A 40 3.24 -12.31 13.04
C HIS A 40 3.98 -12.31 14.39
N GLY A 41 3.29 -12.53 15.51
CA GLY A 41 3.84 -12.52 16.85
C GLY A 41 4.01 -13.94 17.42
N ASP A 42 4.75 -14.82 16.77
CA ASP A 42 5.10 -16.08 17.39
C ASP A 42 6.05 -15.82 18.57
N SER A 43 5.72 -16.40 19.72
CA SER A 43 6.32 -16.09 21.02
C SER A 43 7.75 -16.64 21.21
N SER A 44 8.37 -17.20 20.17
CA SER A 44 9.70 -17.81 20.22
C SER A 44 10.80 -17.00 19.53
N GLY A 45 10.47 -15.86 18.89
CA GLY A 45 11.45 -14.98 18.22
C GLY A 45 11.54 -13.60 18.88
N PRO A 46 12.60 -12.82 18.59
CA PRO A 46 12.65 -11.41 18.98
C PRO A 46 11.43 -10.67 18.42
N PRO A 47 10.89 -9.65 19.15
CA PRO A 47 9.76 -8.89 18.66
C PRO A 47 10.08 -8.31 17.29
N GLN A 48 9.29 -8.68 16.28
CA GLN A 48 9.44 -8.07 14.94
C GLN A 48 9.08 -6.59 15.06
N LEU A 49 10.03 -5.74 14.74
CA LEU A 49 9.81 -4.30 14.65
C LEU A 49 8.83 -4.05 13.50
N PHE A 50 7.65 -3.55 13.84
CA PHE A 50 6.71 -3.08 12.83
C PHE A 50 6.96 -1.60 12.59
N VAL A 51 7.26 -1.26 11.32
CA VAL A 51 7.41 0.12 10.88
C VAL A 51 6.07 0.63 10.36
N GLY A 52 5.55 1.68 11.00
CA GLY A 52 4.22 2.22 10.68
C GLY A 52 4.14 2.83 9.29
N ARG A 53 5.20 3.52 8.84
CA ARG A 53 5.30 4.16 7.52
C ARG A 53 6.64 3.77 6.86
N PRO A 54 6.72 2.56 6.28
CA PRO A 54 7.99 1.99 5.82
C PRO A 54 8.57 2.68 4.59
N PHE A 55 7.75 3.35 3.77
CA PHE A 55 8.16 4.05 2.55
C PHE A 55 8.32 5.56 2.73
N GLU A 56 8.24 6.07 3.97
CA GLU A 56 8.42 7.49 4.25
C GLU A 56 9.79 7.98 3.74
N GLY A 57 9.75 9.10 3.01
CA GLY A 57 10.94 9.68 2.40
C GLY A 57 11.31 9.13 1.03
N LEU A 58 10.56 8.17 0.46
CA LEU A 58 10.71 7.74 -0.92
C LEU A 58 10.01 8.72 -1.87
N GLY A 59 10.64 9.11 -2.97
CA GLY A 59 10.18 10.17 -3.86
C GLY A 59 8.80 10.00 -4.48
N SER A 60 8.29 8.76 -4.57
CA SER A 60 6.91 8.45 -4.99
C SER A 60 6.25 7.51 -3.98
N GLU A 61 6.35 7.83 -2.70
CA GLU A 61 5.83 6.99 -1.62
C GLU A 61 4.39 6.52 -1.87
N CYS A 62 3.50 7.46 -2.20
CA CYS A 62 2.07 7.16 -2.40
C CYS A 62 1.84 6.22 -3.58
N ASP A 63 2.53 6.42 -4.70
CA ASP A 63 2.43 5.54 -5.86
C ASP A 63 3.02 4.15 -5.57
N VAL A 64 4.13 4.05 -4.84
CA VAL A 64 4.73 2.76 -4.41
C VAL A 64 3.77 2.00 -3.50
N ILE A 65 3.11 2.70 -2.57
CA ILE A 65 2.06 2.12 -1.73
C ILE A 65 0.87 1.66 -2.58
N ALA A 66 0.44 2.47 -3.55
CA ALA A 66 -0.63 2.08 -4.46
C ALA A 66 -0.28 0.83 -5.29
N MET A 67 0.93 0.76 -5.87
CA MET A 67 1.41 -0.42 -6.59
C MET A 67 1.44 -1.67 -5.71
N ARG A 68 1.74 -1.52 -4.43
CA ARG A 68 1.76 -2.62 -3.49
C ARG A 68 0.36 -3.13 -3.12
N GLU A 69 -0.61 -2.22 -2.95
CA GLU A 69 -1.87 -2.54 -2.26
C GLU A 69 -3.10 -2.56 -3.17
N ILE A 70 -3.10 -1.78 -4.25
CA ILE A 70 -4.32 -1.53 -5.03
C ILE A 70 -4.15 -1.62 -6.55
N VAL A 71 -2.91 -1.66 -7.06
CA VAL A 71 -2.65 -1.75 -8.51
C VAL A 71 -2.16 -3.15 -8.85
N PRO A 72 -2.92 -3.94 -9.63
CA PRO A 72 -2.53 -5.32 -9.90
C PRO A 72 -1.27 -5.42 -10.75
N ALA A 73 -1.15 -4.65 -11.81
CA ALA A 73 -0.07 -4.75 -12.78
C ALA A 73 0.51 -3.37 -13.11
N ALA A 74 1.67 -3.04 -12.53
CA ALA A 74 2.39 -1.81 -12.83
C ALA A 74 3.90 -2.01 -12.68
N THR A 75 4.65 -1.14 -13.35
CA THR A 75 6.11 -1.08 -13.29
C THR A 75 6.58 0.35 -13.09
N ALA A 76 7.74 0.51 -12.44
CA ALA A 76 8.41 1.80 -12.27
C ALA A 76 9.94 1.61 -12.31
N PRO A 77 10.68 2.32 -13.16
CA PRO A 77 12.14 2.29 -13.13
C PRO A 77 12.65 2.97 -11.85
N LEU A 78 13.71 2.41 -11.27
CA LEU A 78 14.41 2.99 -10.13
C LEU A 78 15.87 3.28 -10.50
N THR A 79 16.38 4.42 -10.05
CA THR A 79 17.77 4.80 -10.19
C THR A 79 18.52 4.45 -8.91
N LEU A 80 19.64 3.69 -9.03
CA LEU A 80 20.47 3.35 -7.88
C LEU A 80 21.24 4.56 -7.38
N ALA A 81 21.24 4.81 -6.08
CA ALA A 81 21.93 5.94 -5.46
C ALA A 81 23.46 5.89 -5.60
N ASN A 82 24.03 4.69 -5.74
CA ASN A 82 25.47 4.48 -5.92
C ASN A 82 25.95 4.58 -7.40
N GLY A 83 25.05 4.93 -8.33
CA GLY A 83 25.38 5.02 -9.76
C GLY A 83 25.66 3.67 -10.42
N GLY A 84 25.17 2.56 -9.85
CA GLY A 84 25.34 1.21 -10.42
C GLY A 84 24.75 1.09 -11.83
N GLU A 85 25.41 0.32 -12.68
CA GLU A 85 25.03 0.17 -14.11
C GLU A 85 23.79 -0.71 -14.35
N ARG A 86 23.38 -1.51 -13.34
CA ARG A 86 22.23 -2.43 -13.49
C ARG A 86 20.91 -1.67 -13.44
N SER A 87 20.08 -1.89 -14.45
CA SER A 87 18.70 -1.38 -14.45
C SER A 87 17.88 -2.06 -13.36
N VAL A 88 17.13 -1.27 -12.61
CA VAL A 88 16.22 -1.76 -11.57
C VAL A 88 14.80 -1.32 -11.90
N VAL A 89 13.86 -2.26 -11.86
CA VAL A 89 12.43 -2.01 -12.12
C VAL A 89 11.62 -2.50 -10.93
N LEU A 90 10.85 -1.62 -10.34
CA LEU A 90 9.87 -1.96 -9.33
C LEU A 90 8.59 -2.45 -10.02
N CYS A 91 8.04 -3.57 -9.57
CA CYS A 91 6.84 -4.19 -10.12
C CYS A 91 5.79 -4.37 -9.03
N SER A 92 4.52 -4.14 -9.34
CA SER A 92 3.43 -4.45 -8.40
C SER A 92 3.50 -5.90 -7.97
N LEU A 93 3.52 -6.81 -8.94
CA LEU A 93 3.55 -8.25 -8.73
C LEU A 93 4.53 -8.89 -9.71
N LEU A 94 5.29 -9.86 -9.25
CA LEU A 94 6.11 -10.75 -10.06
C LEU A 94 5.53 -12.18 -10.10
N PRO A 95 5.91 -13.00 -11.09
CA PRO A 95 5.50 -14.41 -11.12
C PRO A 95 5.72 -15.09 -9.78
N MET A 96 4.72 -15.87 -9.32
CA MET A 96 4.71 -16.57 -8.02
C MET A 96 4.89 -15.65 -6.80
N ALA A 97 4.59 -14.37 -6.94
CA ALA A 97 4.84 -13.34 -5.92
C ALA A 97 6.30 -13.35 -5.43
N SER A 98 7.23 -13.51 -6.35
CA SER A 98 8.67 -13.51 -6.07
C SER A 98 9.12 -12.13 -5.58
N PRO A 99 9.99 -12.04 -4.57
CA PRO A 99 10.54 -10.78 -4.13
C PRO A 99 11.44 -10.07 -5.15
N ALA A 100 12.23 -10.81 -5.93
CA ALA A 100 12.92 -10.28 -7.10
C ALA A 100 13.29 -11.36 -8.13
N LEU A 101 13.49 -10.88 -9.36
CA LEU A 101 14.04 -11.65 -10.46
C LEU A 101 15.21 -10.87 -11.07
N VAL A 102 16.31 -11.55 -11.35
CA VAL A 102 17.40 -11.03 -12.19
C VAL A 102 17.19 -11.55 -13.61
N ARG A 103 16.83 -10.66 -14.53
CA ARG A 103 16.51 -11.02 -15.91
C ARG A 103 17.78 -11.45 -16.69
N ARG A 104 17.60 -12.08 -17.84
CA ARG A 104 18.72 -12.56 -18.68
C ARG A 104 19.63 -11.42 -19.17
N ASP A 105 19.07 -10.22 -19.36
CA ASP A 105 19.80 -9.01 -19.71
C ASP A 105 20.54 -8.37 -18.53
N GLY A 106 20.42 -8.96 -17.34
CA GLY A 106 21.01 -8.44 -16.09
C GLY A 106 20.16 -7.41 -15.36
N SER A 107 19.01 -6.98 -15.92
CA SER A 107 18.10 -6.09 -15.20
C SER A 107 17.49 -6.77 -13.96
N ILE A 108 17.22 -5.99 -12.92
CA ILE A 108 16.69 -6.46 -11.65
C ILE A 108 15.24 -6.00 -11.56
N TRP A 109 14.33 -6.93 -11.35
CA TRP A 109 12.93 -6.67 -11.13
C TRP A 109 12.57 -6.96 -9.67
N LEU A 110 12.06 -5.96 -8.96
CA LEU A 110 11.65 -6.05 -7.55
C LEU A 110 10.14 -6.16 -7.45
N GLY A 111 9.63 -7.17 -6.75
CA GLY A 111 8.20 -7.37 -6.49
C GLY A 111 7.76 -6.70 -5.20
N LEU A 112 6.71 -5.90 -5.25
CA LEU A 112 6.10 -5.27 -4.08
C LEU A 112 5.13 -6.22 -3.36
N GLN A 113 4.33 -6.97 -4.13
CA GLN A 113 3.35 -7.91 -3.60
C GLN A 113 4.00 -9.28 -3.44
N VAL A 114 4.41 -9.60 -2.23
CA VAL A 114 5.12 -10.83 -1.87
C VAL A 114 4.32 -11.69 -0.90
N GLN A 115 4.58 -12.99 -0.86
CA GLN A 115 3.86 -13.91 0.02
C GLN A 115 4.16 -13.68 1.50
N HIS A 116 5.37 -13.25 1.83
CA HIS A 116 5.85 -13.06 3.20
C HIS A 116 6.59 -11.75 3.35
N GLY A 117 6.39 -11.07 4.47
CA GLY A 117 7.09 -9.85 4.86
C GLY A 117 7.44 -9.88 6.36
N PHE A 118 8.44 -9.11 6.74
CA PHE A 118 9.05 -9.16 8.07
C PHE A 118 8.86 -7.87 8.88
N GLY A 119 7.78 -7.13 8.59
CA GLY A 119 7.34 -5.98 9.39
C GLY A 119 7.89 -4.62 8.96
N ASP A 120 8.89 -4.59 8.08
CA ASP A 120 9.39 -3.41 7.38
C ASP A 120 9.54 -3.71 5.89
N PRO A 121 8.50 -3.53 5.07
CA PRO A 121 8.55 -3.82 3.65
C PRO A 121 9.69 -3.12 2.90
N SER A 122 10.07 -1.92 3.32
CA SER A 122 11.16 -1.21 2.67
C SER A 122 12.53 -1.82 3.01
N ARG A 123 12.72 -2.30 4.24
CA ARG A 123 13.92 -3.05 4.60
C ARG A 123 13.97 -4.42 3.91
N ASP A 124 12.81 -5.09 3.79
CA ASP A 124 12.70 -6.35 3.05
C ASP A 124 13.13 -6.15 1.60
N LEU A 125 12.64 -5.10 0.93
CA LEU A 125 13.03 -4.73 -0.44
C LEU A 125 14.51 -4.35 -0.54
N GLY A 126 15.05 -3.62 0.44
CA GLY A 126 16.47 -3.28 0.49
C GLY A 126 17.34 -4.54 0.51
N ALA A 127 17.02 -5.49 1.38
CA ALA A 127 17.76 -6.75 1.47
C ALA A 127 17.66 -7.60 0.18
N VAL A 128 16.49 -7.60 -0.44
CA VAL A 128 16.27 -8.32 -1.70
C VAL A 128 17.07 -7.67 -2.83
N LEU A 129 17.09 -6.34 -2.89
CA LEU A 129 17.87 -5.58 -3.88
C LEU A 129 19.37 -5.83 -3.71
N GLU A 130 19.91 -5.79 -2.49
CA GLU A 130 21.32 -6.12 -2.22
C GLU A 130 21.69 -7.52 -2.73
N LYS A 131 20.84 -8.53 -2.45
CA LYS A 131 21.03 -9.90 -2.95
C LYS A 131 20.95 -9.97 -4.48
N ALA A 132 19.99 -9.27 -5.10
CA ALA A 132 19.82 -9.27 -6.54
C ALA A 132 20.98 -8.59 -7.27
N LEU A 133 21.55 -7.53 -6.69
CA LEU A 133 22.74 -6.85 -7.23
C LEU A 133 23.97 -7.77 -7.26
N ALA A 134 24.09 -8.71 -6.33
CA ALA A 134 25.17 -9.68 -6.27
C ALA A 134 24.90 -10.98 -7.06
N ALA A 135 23.70 -11.16 -7.58
CA ALA A 135 23.28 -12.40 -8.23
C ALA A 135 23.55 -12.38 -9.75
N GLU A 136 23.69 -13.59 -10.31
CA GLU A 136 23.85 -13.79 -11.75
C GLU A 136 22.50 -13.64 -12.51
N PRO A 137 22.54 -13.27 -13.80
CA PRO A 137 21.37 -13.25 -14.65
C PRO A 137 20.62 -14.59 -14.66
N GLY A 138 19.29 -14.54 -14.60
CA GLY A 138 18.41 -15.71 -14.52
C GLY A 138 18.07 -16.14 -13.09
N ALA A 139 18.63 -15.50 -12.06
CA ALA A 139 18.36 -15.85 -10.66
C ALA A 139 17.00 -15.34 -10.19
N ALA A 140 16.27 -16.19 -9.46
CA ALA A 140 15.13 -15.78 -8.64
C ALA A 140 15.59 -15.56 -7.19
N ILE A 141 15.27 -14.41 -6.62
CA ILE A 141 15.72 -14.02 -5.29
C ILE A 141 14.57 -14.18 -4.30
N GLY A 142 14.79 -14.99 -3.28
CA GLY A 142 13.85 -15.18 -2.17
C GLY A 142 14.24 -14.39 -0.92
N LEU A 143 13.26 -14.18 -0.05
CA LEU A 143 13.45 -13.68 1.31
C LEU A 143 12.68 -14.62 2.26
N THR A 144 13.40 -15.60 2.83
CA THR A 144 12.83 -16.66 3.68
C THR A 144 12.89 -16.32 5.16
N ASP A 145 13.83 -15.46 5.55
CA ASP A 145 14.09 -15.09 6.93
C ASP A 145 14.15 -13.57 7.08
N PRO A 146 13.89 -13.03 8.30
CA PRO A 146 14.03 -11.61 8.58
C PRO A 146 15.41 -11.10 8.15
N PRO A 147 15.48 -10.00 7.38
CA PRO A 147 16.74 -9.55 6.79
C PRO A 147 17.74 -8.98 7.80
N GLY A 148 17.32 -8.76 9.05
CA GLY A 148 18.14 -8.09 10.06
C GLY A 148 18.34 -6.59 9.77
N GLU A 149 19.33 -6.00 10.45
CA GLU A 149 19.70 -4.59 10.23
C GLU A 149 20.33 -4.39 8.85
N GLY A 150 20.11 -3.23 8.25
CA GLY A 150 20.66 -2.87 6.95
C GLY A 150 19.84 -1.77 6.25
N PRO A 151 20.23 -1.40 5.02
CA PRO A 151 19.57 -0.32 4.29
C PRO A 151 18.12 -0.68 3.91
N ARG A 152 17.29 0.33 3.89
CA ARG A 152 15.95 0.30 3.31
C ARG A 152 16.01 0.61 1.82
N LEU A 153 14.91 0.45 1.11
CA LEU A 153 14.86 0.76 -0.31
C LEU A 153 15.27 2.23 -0.58
N GLN A 154 14.74 3.18 0.21
CA GLN A 154 15.05 4.61 0.07
C GLN A 154 16.52 4.98 0.33
N ASP A 155 17.29 4.11 0.99
CA ASP A 155 18.72 4.31 1.20
C ASP A 155 19.56 3.84 0.00
N LEU A 156 18.96 3.02 -0.88
CA LEU A 156 19.62 2.38 -2.03
C LEU A 156 19.28 3.03 -3.38
N VAL A 157 18.18 3.79 -3.44
CA VAL A 157 17.71 4.44 -4.66
C VAL A 157 17.74 5.96 -4.53
N VAL A 158 17.83 6.64 -5.68
CA VAL A 158 17.73 8.10 -5.72
C VAL A 158 16.32 8.53 -5.30
N ASN A 159 16.25 9.52 -4.42
CA ASN A 159 14.99 10.07 -3.95
C ASN A 159 14.42 11.07 -4.97
N GLU A 160 13.84 10.54 -6.04
CA GLU A 160 13.18 11.31 -7.10
C GLU A 160 11.82 10.68 -7.43
N PRO A 161 10.88 11.45 -8.00
CA PRO A 161 9.61 10.91 -8.48
C PRO A 161 9.86 9.86 -9.56
N VAL A 162 9.23 8.68 -9.42
CA VAL A 162 9.32 7.61 -10.40
C VAL A 162 8.14 7.62 -11.36
N GLN A 163 8.37 7.24 -12.61
CA GLN A 163 7.32 7.16 -13.61
C GLN A 163 6.62 5.80 -13.52
N ILE A 164 5.36 5.81 -13.08
CA ILE A 164 4.54 4.61 -13.00
C ILE A 164 3.93 4.29 -14.36
N THR A 165 4.10 3.06 -14.82
CA THR A 165 3.40 2.52 -15.98
C THR A 165 2.43 1.45 -15.49
N VAL A 166 1.12 1.71 -15.63
CA VAL A 166 0.07 0.73 -15.35
C VAL A 166 -0.15 -0.11 -16.60
N HIS A 167 -0.19 -1.44 -16.43
CA HIS A 167 -0.41 -2.41 -17.50
C HIS A 167 -1.81 -3.00 -17.39
N GLN A 168 -2.43 -3.33 -18.51
CA GLN A 168 -3.74 -3.99 -18.52
C GLN A 168 -3.68 -5.49 -18.15
N GLY A 169 -2.46 -6.01 -18.00
CA GLY A 169 -2.17 -7.37 -17.59
C GLY A 169 -0.69 -7.59 -17.35
N PHE A 170 -0.27 -8.84 -17.27
CA PHE A 170 1.08 -9.24 -16.89
C PHE A 170 1.96 -9.68 -18.06
N ASP A 171 1.61 -9.31 -19.30
CA ASP A 171 2.35 -9.70 -20.51
C ASP A 171 3.81 -9.23 -20.48
N PHE A 172 4.11 -8.16 -19.73
CA PHE A 172 5.48 -7.69 -19.53
C PHE A 172 6.38 -8.73 -18.82
N TRP A 173 5.82 -9.73 -18.11
CA TRP A 173 6.62 -10.75 -17.44
C TRP A 173 7.40 -11.64 -18.40
N ILE A 174 6.89 -11.85 -19.61
CA ILE A 174 7.39 -12.85 -20.59
C ILE A 174 8.06 -12.23 -21.81
N SER A 175 8.31 -10.94 -21.81
CA SER A 175 8.89 -10.23 -22.96
C SER A 175 10.22 -10.82 -23.48
N ASP A 176 10.94 -11.59 -22.65
CA ASP A 176 12.23 -12.21 -22.93
C ASP A 176 12.30 -13.70 -22.53
N VAL A 177 11.15 -14.36 -22.35
CA VAL A 177 11.07 -15.76 -21.90
C VAL A 177 10.57 -16.67 -23.00
N ASP A 178 11.35 -17.72 -23.30
CA ASP A 178 10.92 -18.81 -24.16
C ASP A 178 9.98 -19.74 -23.36
N ASP A 179 8.80 -20.00 -23.89
CA ASP A 179 7.82 -20.92 -23.28
C ASP A 179 7.47 -22.10 -24.21
N PRO A 180 8.38 -23.06 -24.37
CA PRO A 180 8.20 -24.19 -25.29
C PRO A 180 7.07 -25.13 -24.86
N THR A 181 6.61 -25.05 -23.61
CA THR A 181 5.54 -25.92 -23.08
C THR A 181 4.17 -25.26 -23.06
N GLY A 182 4.09 -23.93 -23.23
CA GLY A 182 2.89 -23.13 -23.04
C GLY A 182 2.43 -23.00 -21.57
N ALA A 183 3.21 -23.48 -20.61
CA ALA A 183 2.84 -23.45 -19.19
C ALA A 183 2.86 -22.00 -18.64
N ILE A 184 3.81 -21.21 -19.09
CA ILE A 184 3.90 -19.78 -18.70
C ILE A 184 2.73 -19.02 -19.30
N ALA A 185 2.40 -19.27 -20.58
CA ALA A 185 1.26 -18.64 -21.24
C ALA A 185 -0.07 -18.94 -20.51
N ALA A 186 -0.31 -20.19 -20.10
CA ALA A 186 -1.50 -20.58 -19.35
C ALA A 186 -1.56 -19.93 -17.97
N SER A 187 -0.42 -19.81 -17.29
CA SER A 187 -0.31 -19.10 -16.00
C SER A 187 -0.58 -17.60 -16.16
N LEU A 188 -0.07 -17.01 -17.24
CA LEU A 188 -0.26 -15.61 -17.58
C LEU A 188 -1.74 -15.32 -17.89
N GLU A 189 -2.40 -16.17 -18.69
CA GLU A 189 -3.82 -16.04 -18.99
C GLU A 189 -4.67 -16.04 -17.71
N SER A 190 -4.37 -16.95 -16.77
CA SER A 190 -5.03 -17.00 -15.47
C SER A 190 -4.79 -15.73 -14.62
N ALA A 191 -3.56 -15.20 -14.63
CA ALA A 191 -3.23 -13.98 -13.92
C ALA A 191 -3.94 -12.76 -14.53
N ASN A 192 -3.94 -12.66 -15.87
CA ASN A 192 -4.62 -11.59 -16.61
C ASN A 192 -6.13 -11.60 -16.38
N ALA A 193 -6.74 -12.79 -16.34
CA ALA A 193 -8.17 -12.92 -16.05
C ALA A 193 -8.57 -12.46 -14.62
N ALA A 194 -7.64 -12.50 -13.70
CA ALA A 194 -7.84 -12.05 -12.32
C ALA A 194 -7.50 -10.55 -12.11
N ALA A 195 -6.80 -9.92 -13.05
CA ALA A 195 -6.43 -8.52 -12.97
C ALA A 195 -7.65 -7.62 -13.21
N MET A 196 -7.93 -6.74 -12.26
CA MET A 196 -8.97 -5.72 -12.42
C MET A 196 -8.45 -4.59 -13.30
N PRO A 197 -9.19 -4.15 -14.33
CA PRO A 197 -8.83 -2.96 -15.11
C PRO A 197 -8.56 -1.78 -14.18
N THR A 198 -7.41 -1.18 -14.32
CA THR A 198 -6.94 -0.09 -13.46
C THR A 198 -6.18 0.92 -14.29
N ASP A 199 -6.46 2.21 -14.07
CA ASP A 199 -5.76 3.32 -14.70
C ASP A 199 -5.34 4.34 -13.62
N ARG A 200 -4.13 4.90 -13.78
CA ARG A 200 -3.63 5.99 -12.94
C ARG A 200 -4.10 7.33 -13.51
N LEU A 201 -4.63 8.21 -12.68
CA LEU A 201 -4.91 9.58 -13.09
C LEU A 201 -3.58 10.34 -13.29
N ALA A 202 -3.52 11.15 -14.35
CA ALA A 202 -2.36 11.97 -14.67
C ALA A 202 -2.39 13.34 -13.99
N SER A 203 -3.57 13.85 -13.67
CA SER A 203 -3.78 15.17 -13.09
C SER A 203 -3.40 15.30 -11.63
N VAL A 204 -3.30 14.19 -10.92
CA VAL A 204 -2.97 14.13 -9.49
C VAL A 204 -2.06 12.95 -9.19
N GLU A 205 -1.35 12.99 -8.05
CA GLU A 205 -0.47 11.92 -7.62
C GLU A 205 -1.27 10.78 -6.98
N ALA A 206 -0.91 9.54 -7.27
CA ALA A 206 -1.34 8.30 -6.61
C ALA A 206 -2.86 8.07 -6.52
N ALA A 207 -3.62 8.58 -7.48
CA ALA A 207 -5.04 8.32 -7.65
C ALA A 207 -5.27 7.29 -8.76
N TYR A 208 -6.00 6.22 -8.43
CA TYR A 208 -6.21 5.09 -9.33
C TYR A 208 -7.69 4.78 -9.48
N TRP A 209 -8.16 4.85 -10.71
CA TRP A 209 -9.47 4.31 -11.11
C TRP A 209 -9.37 2.79 -11.28
N THR A 210 -10.40 2.07 -10.88
CA THR A 210 -10.48 0.62 -11.09
C THR A 210 -11.92 0.18 -11.34
N ASN A 211 -12.08 -0.79 -12.24
CA ASN A 211 -13.36 -1.45 -12.49
C ASN A 211 -13.38 -2.83 -11.80
N VAL A 212 -14.30 -3.01 -10.86
CA VAL A 212 -14.47 -4.29 -10.14
C VAL A 212 -15.66 -5.11 -10.67
N GLY A 213 -16.09 -4.83 -11.89
CA GLY A 213 -17.18 -5.51 -12.58
C GLY A 213 -18.58 -4.95 -12.25
N SER A 214 -18.96 -4.91 -10.99
CA SER A 214 -20.27 -4.40 -10.55
C SER A 214 -20.28 -2.90 -10.27
N LYS A 215 -19.11 -2.28 -10.12
CA LYS A 215 -18.90 -0.87 -9.81
C LYS A 215 -17.55 -0.42 -10.33
N GLU A 216 -17.36 0.89 -10.33
CA GLU A 216 -16.06 1.51 -10.48
C GLU A 216 -15.70 2.24 -9.18
N HIS A 217 -14.40 2.36 -8.93
CA HIS A 217 -13.88 3.05 -7.77
C HIS A 217 -12.75 3.99 -8.17
N LEU A 218 -12.64 5.12 -7.46
CA LEU A 218 -11.40 5.87 -7.35
C LEU A 218 -10.81 5.57 -5.98
N ARG A 219 -9.54 5.14 -5.95
CA ARG A 219 -8.75 4.89 -4.74
C ARG A 219 -7.56 5.84 -4.78
N TRP A 220 -7.39 6.65 -3.75
CA TRP A 220 -6.40 7.71 -3.76
C TRP A 220 -5.51 7.64 -2.52
N VAL A 221 -4.24 7.26 -2.68
CA VAL A 221 -3.27 7.27 -1.58
C VAL A 221 -2.82 8.69 -1.32
N MET A 222 -3.01 9.20 -0.11
CA MET A 222 -2.75 10.60 0.22
C MET A 222 -1.62 10.74 1.25
N PRO A 223 -0.61 11.63 1.04
CA PRO A 223 0.60 11.72 1.85
C PRO A 223 0.42 12.47 3.17
N TYR A 224 -0.81 12.76 3.57
CA TYR A 224 -1.12 13.59 4.72
C TYR A 224 -1.22 12.81 6.03
N ASP A 225 -0.98 13.49 7.15
CA ASP A 225 -1.31 12.97 8.47
C ASP A 225 -2.79 12.59 8.57
N GLU A 226 -3.08 11.48 9.24
CA GLU A 226 -4.44 10.94 9.34
C GLU A 226 -5.44 11.94 9.95
N GLU A 227 -5.04 12.60 11.03
CA GLU A 227 -5.91 13.53 11.76
C GLU A 227 -6.19 14.79 10.93
N ALA A 228 -5.16 15.30 10.24
CA ALA A 228 -5.28 16.44 9.34
C ALA A 228 -6.18 16.11 8.14
N LEU A 229 -5.94 14.96 7.49
CA LEU A 229 -6.74 14.53 6.33
C LEU A 229 -8.20 14.28 6.72
N LEU A 230 -8.48 13.61 7.83
CA LEU A 230 -9.85 13.39 8.31
C LEU A 230 -10.58 14.70 8.61
N SER A 231 -9.86 15.67 9.15
CA SER A 231 -10.44 17.00 9.44
C SER A 231 -10.76 17.76 8.15
N ALA A 232 -9.86 17.75 7.18
CA ALA A 232 -10.07 18.38 5.87
C ALA A 232 -11.22 17.72 5.10
N LEU A 233 -11.26 16.39 5.05
CA LEU A 233 -12.36 15.65 4.41
C LEU A 233 -13.71 15.92 5.09
N ALA A 234 -13.75 16.11 6.40
CA ALA A 234 -14.96 16.47 7.12
C ALA A 234 -15.47 17.86 6.75
N LYS A 235 -14.57 18.86 6.60
CA LYS A 235 -14.91 20.20 6.10
C LYS A 235 -15.50 20.11 4.70
N LEU A 236 -14.84 19.39 3.78
CA LEU A 236 -15.32 19.18 2.42
C LEU A 236 -16.67 18.45 2.39
N HIS A 237 -16.87 17.46 3.25
CA HIS A 237 -18.14 16.72 3.34
C HIS A 237 -19.30 17.63 3.77
N VAL A 238 -19.13 18.46 4.78
CA VAL A 238 -20.15 19.41 5.25
C VAL A 238 -20.42 20.48 4.19
N ALA A 239 -19.39 20.92 3.45
CA ALA A 239 -19.53 21.84 2.34
C ALA A 239 -20.14 21.20 1.07
N GLY A 240 -20.38 19.88 1.06
CA GLY A 240 -20.88 19.15 -0.12
C GLY A 240 -19.87 19.03 -1.27
N GLN A 241 -18.58 19.19 -0.96
CA GLN A 241 -17.45 19.18 -1.90
C GLN A 241 -16.63 17.87 -1.84
N ASP A 242 -17.16 16.82 -1.22
CA ASP A 242 -16.52 15.50 -1.08
C ASP A 242 -16.78 14.55 -2.27
N LYS A 243 -17.28 15.05 -3.38
CA LYS A 243 -17.54 14.30 -4.60
C LYS A 243 -16.46 14.55 -5.65
N ILE A 244 -16.06 13.47 -6.35
CA ILE A 244 -15.08 13.56 -7.46
C ILE A 244 -15.76 13.69 -8.81
N ALA A 245 -16.97 13.16 -8.98
CA ALA A 245 -17.73 13.24 -10.21
C ALA A 245 -19.23 13.20 -9.90
N GLU A 246 -20.07 13.48 -10.89
CA GLU A 246 -21.52 13.34 -10.77
C GLU A 246 -21.86 11.87 -10.42
N GLY A 247 -22.71 11.67 -9.40
CA GLY A 247 -23.09 10.36 -8.92
C GLY A 247 -22.02 9.64 -8.09
N SER A 248 -20.82 10.21 -7.94
CA SER A 248 -19.79 9.63 -7.06
C SER A 248 -20.12 9.83 -5.59
N ARG A 249 -19.59 8.94 -4.74
CA ARG A 249 -19.77 9.02 -3.29
C ARG A 249 -18.51 8.53 -2.56
N LEU A 250 -17.99 9.35 -1.65
CA LEU A 250 -16.96 8.92 -0.70
C LEU A 250 -17.56 7.85 0.24
N VAL A 251 -17.20 6.58 0.01
CA VAL A 251 -17.80 5.46 0.73
C VAL A 251 -17.07 5.13 2.02
N GLY A 252 -15.81 5.51 2.11
CA GLY A 252 -14.97 5.30 3.27
C GLY A 252 -13.50 5.36 2.91
N MET A 253 -12.66 4.82 3.76
CA MET A 253 -11.22 4.77 3.57
C MET A 253 -10.63 3.55 4.24
N PHE A 254 -9.44 3.17 3.84
CA PHE A 254 -8.64 2.17 4.54
C PHE A 254 -7.26 2.73 4.85
N ARG A 255 -6.56 2.07 5.76
CA ARG A 255 -5.20 2.44 6.18
C ARG A 255 -4.24 1.39 5.65
N THR A 256 -3.20 1.85 5.01
CA THR A 256 -2.11 0.99 4.57
C THR A 256 -0.78 1.72 4.61
N GLN A 257 0.27 1.02 5.00
CA GLN A 257 1.66 1.52 5.04
C GLN A 257 1.81 2.89 5.71
N GLY A 258 0.95 3.20 6.71
CA GLY A 258 0.97 4.46 7.46
C GLY A 258 0.16 5.60 6.85
N LEU A 259 -0.46 5.40 5.69
CA LEU A 259 -1.27 6.40 5.02
C LEU A 259 -2.75 6.03 4.95
N LEU A 260 -3.61 7.04 4.77
CA LEU A 260 -5.02 6.86 4.45
C LEU A 260 -5.24 6.80 2.95
N VAL A 261 -6.18 5.95 2.55
CA VAL A 261 -6.62 5.80 1.18
C VAL A 261 -8.14 5.99 1.13
N PRO A 262 -8.62 7.21 0.88
CA PRO A 262 -10.02 7.46 0.58
C PRO A 262 -10.48 6.71 -0.68
N VAL A 263 -11.73 6.25 -0.66
CA VAL A 263 -12.34 5.49 -1.76
C VAL A 263 -13.68 6.08 -2.13
N TRP A 264 -13.86 6.38 -3.40
CA TRP A 264 -15.12 6.79 -3.98
C TRP A 264 -15.73 5.66 -4.81
N ASP A 265 -17.01 5.37 -4.57
CA ASP A 265 -17.85 4.62 -5.51
C ASP A 265 -18.18 5.53 -6.68
N LEU A 266 -18.10 4.98 -7.87
CA LEU A 266 -18.41 5.66 -9.13
C LEU A 266 -19.48 4.88 -9.88
N PRO A 267 -20.35 5.56 -10.66
CA PRO A 267 -21.24 4.89 -11.60
C PRO A 267 -20.44 4.05 -12.61
N LEU A 268 -21.01 2.93 -13.05
CA LEU A 268 -20.42 2.13 -14.14
C LEU A 268 -20.35 2.94 -15.42
N GLY A 269 -19.23 2.87 -16.12
CA GLY A 269 -18.96 3.59 -17.36
C GLY A 269 -18.41 4.99 -17.15
N THR A 270 -18.05 5.38 -15.92
CA THR A 270 -17.38 6.67 -15.67
C THR A 270 -16.02 6.71 -16.37
N GLY A 271 -15.17 5.69 -16.14
CA GLY A 271 -13.80 5.63 -16.70
C GLY A 271 -12.84 6.64 -16.07
N ALA A 272 -11.53 6.44 -16.25
CA ALA A 272 -10.50 7.27 -15.64
C ALA A 272 -10.45 8.71 -16.23
N SER A 273 -10.58 8.84 -17.53
CA SER A 273 -10.42 10.13 -18.22
C SER A 273 -11.42 11.20 -17.79
N VAL A 274 -12.62 10.81 -17.38
CA VAL A 274 -13.65 11.76 -16.89
C VAL A 274 -13.29 12.31 -15.51
N LEU A 275 -12.42 11.62 -14.78
CA LEU A 275 -12.03 11.99 -13.42
C LEU A 275 -10.87 12.99 -13.37
N GLU A 276 -10.15 13.22 -14.45
CA GLU A 276 -8.92 14.04 -14.45
C GLU A 276 -9.16 15.47 -13.95
N GLU A 277 -10.06 16.20 -14.57
CA GLU A 277 -10.37 17.57 -14.18
C GLU A 277 -11.04 17.66 -12.78
N PRO A 278 -12.06 16.84 -12.47
CA PRO A 278 -12.65 16.83 -11.14
C PRO A 278 -11.68 16.46 -10.02
N ALA A 279 -10.75 15.52 -10.24
CA ALA A 279 -9.75 15.15 -9.25
C ALA A 279 -8.76 16.31 -8.98
N ALA A 280 -8.33 17.03 -10.02
CA ALA A 280 -7.52 18.23 -9.86
C ALA A 280 -8.25 19.30 -9.02
N GLY A 281 -9.53 19.56 -9.33
CA GLY A 281 -10.35 20.50 -8.57
C GLY A 281 -10.56 20.07 -7.12
N PHE A 282 -10.73 18.77 -6.88
CA PHE A 282 -10.81 18.24 -5.52
C PHE A 282 -9.48 18.40 -4.76
N ALA A 283 -8.33 18.17 -5.40
CA ALA A 283 -7.02 18.38 -4.79
C ALA A 283 -6.84 19.82 -4.31
N GLU A 284 -7.21 20.81 -5.15
CA GLU A 284 -7.16 22.23 -4.76
C GLU A 284 -8.09 22.56 -3.58
N ALA A 285 -9.28 21.96 -3.54
CA ALA A 285 -10.21 22.14 -2.43
C ALA A 285 -9.68 21.48 -1.14
N LEU A 286 -9.06 20.32 -1.28
CA LEU A 286 -8.44 19.60 -0.16
C LEU A 286 -7.26 20.39 0.42
N ASP A 287 -6.39 20.95 -0.42
CA ASP A 287 -5.25 21.77 0.03
C ASP A 287 -5.72 23.01 0.80
N LYS A 288 -6.79 23.67 0.35
CA LYS A 288 -7.41 24.77 1.08
C LYS A 288 -7.97 24.34 2.44
N ALA A 289 -8.63 23.17 2.48
CA ALA A 289 -9.20 22.63 3.71
C ALA A 289 -8.12 22.17 4.72
N LEU A 290 -6.98 21.66 4.22
CA LEU A 290 -5.81 21.30 5.03
C LEU A 290 -5.10 22.53 5.61
N ALA A 291 -5.04 23.62 4.85
CA ALA A 291 -4.43 24.88 5.28
C ALA A 291 -5.32 25.70 6.23
N ASP A 292 -6.57 25.32 6.41
CA ASP A 292 -7.51 26.01 7.29
C ASP A 292 -7.42 25.49 8.73
N ASP A 293 -6.72 26.24 9.59
CA ASP A 293 -6.52 25.95 11.02
C ASP A 293 -7.75 26.25 11.91
N ALA A 294 -8.87 26.70 11.34
CA ALA A 294 -10.07 26.98 12.12
C ALA A 294 -10.59 25.72 12.83
N PRO A 295 -10.99 25.83 14.11
CA PRO A 295 -11.57 24.70 14.83
C PRO A 295 -12.80 24.15 14.12
N LEU A 296 -12.91 22.82 14.05
CA LEU A 296 -14.08 22.17 13.44
C LEU A 296 -15.38 22.59 14.14
N SER A 297 -16.41 22.89 13.37
CA SER A 297 -17.78 23.08 13.82
C SER A 297 -18.36 21.80 14.43
N SER A 298 -19.55 21.85 15.00
CA SER A 298 -20.23 20.66 15.54
C SER A 298 -20.58 19.65 14.42
N GLU A 299 -20.95 20.14 13.25
CA GLU A 299 -21.30 19.32 12.08
C GLU A 299 -20.08 18.66 11.50
N GLU A 300 -18.95 19.38 11.37
CA GLU A 300 -17.68 18.86 10.91
C GLU A 300 -17.10 17.81 11.85
N ARG A 301 -17.20 18.02 13.18
CA ARG A 301 -16.79 16.98 14.15
C ARG A 301 -17.63 15.71 14.02
N SER A 302 -18.94 15.84 13.79
CA SER A 302 -19.81 14.70 13.56
C SER A 302 -19.46 13.97 12.24
N ALA A 303 -19.23 14.74 11.17
CA ALA A 303 -18.79 14.21 9.87
C ALA A 303 -17.45 13.46 9.99
N ARG A 304 -16.47 14.07 10.68
CA ARG A 304 -15.15 13.46 10.94
C ARG A 304 -15.28 12.13 11.67
N SER A 305 -16.10 12.07 12.72
CA SER A 305 -16.35 10.83 13.45
C SER A 305 -17.02 9.77 12.56
N GLY A 306 -17.97 10.20 11.72
CA GLY A 306 -18.61 9.33 10.74
C GLY A 306 -17.65 8.76 9.71
N LEU A 307 -16.75 9.59 9.17
CA LEU A 307 -15.72 9.18 8.22
C LEU A 307 -14.69 8.24 8.85
N ALA A 308 -14.20 8.55 10.06
CA ALA A 308 -13.23 7.72 10.78
C ALA A 308 -13.76 6.31 11.07
N ASN A 309 -15.08 6.13 11.23
CA ASN A 309 -15.70 4.85 11.48
C ASN A 309 -16.01 4.05 10.20
N ARG A 310 -15.96 4.68 9.02
CA ARG A 310 -16.19 4.00 7.72
C ARG A 310 -14.90 3.34 7.24
N GLN A 311 -14.47 2.28 7.93
CA GLN A 311 -13.31 1.50 7.49
C GLN A 311 -13.73 0.51 6.40
N LEU A 312 -13.03 0.55 5.28
CA LEU A 312 -13.18 -0.41 4.20
C LEU A 312 -12.16 -1.54 4.38
N THR A 313 -12.57 -2.76 4.09
CA THR A 313 -11.67 -3.91 3.95
C THR A 313 -11.50 -4.18 2.47
N ILE A 314 -10.28 -4.08 1.95
CA ILE A 314 -9.97 -4.53 0.59
C ILE A 314 -9.94 -6.06 0.61
N ARG A 315 -10.71 -6.68 -0.28
CA ARG A 315 -10.69 -8.13 -0.51
C ARG A 315 -10.18 -8.41 -1.90
#